data_0e00becd34b1abb1f75b722b416583df
#
_entry.id   0e00becd34b1abb1f75b722b416583df
#
_cell.length_a   1.000
_cell.length_b   1.000
_cell.length_c   1.000
_cell.angle_alpha   90.00
_cell.angle_beta   90.00
_cell.angle_gamma   90.00
#
_symmetry.space_group_name_H-M   'P 1'
#
loop_
_entity.id
_entity.type
_entity.pdbx_description
1 polymer ?
#
loop_
_entity_poly.entity_id
_entity_poly.type
_entity_poly.pdbx_seq_one_letter_code
_entity_poly.pdbx_strand_id
1 'polypeptide(L)'
;MLVVDASVVVTACLSEAGLDPLAKEQLVAPHLMWSEASSVLHELRWRKEISNELAATALRRLSEADISPRRPKGLTDEAWRIADRLGWAKTYDAEYLALARLLRCQLLTTDAKLKNAGTRVVGVIGPTEL
;
A
#
# COMPACT_ATOMS: atom_id res chain seq x y z
N MET A 1 -10.66 8.58 5.20
CA MET A 1 -9.38 8.49 4.47
C MET A 1 -8.57 7.30 4.99
N LEU A 2 -8.04 6.52 4.09
CA LEU A 2 -7.15 5.40 4.40
C LEU A 2 -5.90 5.48 3.55
N VAL A 3 -4.75 5.21 4.16
CA VAL A 3 -3.54 4.90 3.38
C VAL A 3 -3.61 3.42 3.02
N VAL A 4 -3.36 3.10 1.76
CA VAL A 4 -3.29 1.71 1.29
C VAL A 4 -1.87 1.39 0.87
N ASP A 5 -1.39 0.19 1.20
CA ASP A 5 -0.08 -0.25 0.75
C ASP A 5 -0.19 -1.09 -0.53
N ALA A 6 0.97 -1.44 -1.09
CA ALA A 6 1.02 -2.21 -2.34
C ALA A 6 0.35 -3.57 -2.22
N SER A 7 0.38 -4.22 -1.05
CA SER A 7 -0.23 -5.54 -0.86
C SER A 7 -1.74 -5.50 -1.08
N VAL A 8 -2.41 -4.50 -0.54
CA VAL A 8 -3.86 -4.31 -0.71
C VAL A 8 -4.18 -3.99 -2.17
N VAL A 9 -3.40 -3.10 -2.77
CA VAL A 9 -3.65 -2.66 -4.16
C VAL A 9 -3.42 -3.80 -5.15
N VAL A 10 -2.36 -4.59 -4.99
CA VAL A 10 -2.10 -5.76 -5.84
C VAL A 10 -3.26 -6.75 -5.75
N THR A 11 -3.69 -7.09 -4.55
CA THR A 11 -4.82 -8.00 -4.34
C THR A 11 -6.08 -7.48 -5.03
N ALA A 12 -6.37 -6.20 -4.89
CA ALA A 12 -7.52 -5.56 -5.53
C ALA A 12 -7.41 -5.61 -7.05
N CYS A 13 -6.24 -5.31 -7.61
CA CYS A 13 -6.03 -5.32 -9.07
C CYS A 13 -6.16 -6.72 -9.67
N LEU A 14 -5.87 -7.76 -8.91
CA LEU A 14 -6.02 -9.15 -9.34
C LEU A 14 -7.45 -9.66 -9.19
N SER A 15 -8.33 -8.94 -8.53
CA SER A 15 -9.72 -9.30 -8.26
C SER A 15 -10.66 -8.57 -9.21
N GLU A 16 -11.74 -9.23 -9.63
CA GLU A 16 -12.78 -8.60 -10.45
C GLU A 16 -13.48 -7.47 -9.68
N ALA A 17 -13.65 -7.61 -8.38
CA ALA A 17 -14.25 -6.56 -7.56
C ALA A 17 -13.35 -5.32 -7.44
N GLY A 18 -12.05 -5.46 -7.66
CA GLY A 18 -11.10 -4.36 -7.57
C GLY A 18 -11.17 -3.65 -6.23
N LEU A 19 -11.29 -2.33 -6.27
CA LEU A 19 -11.41 -1.48 -5.08
C LEU A 19 -12.85 -1.22 -4.66
N ASP A 20 -13.84 -1.85 -5.28
CA ASP A 20 -15.25 -1.64 -4.94
C ASP A 20 -15.58 -1.81 -3.45
N PRO A 21 -15.01 -2.80 -2.74
CA PRO A 21 -15.22 -2.91 -1.30
C PRO A 21 -14.76 -1.70 -0.49
N LEU A 22 -13.88 -0.87 -1.06
CA LEU A 22 -13.32 0.33 -0.44
C LEU A 22 -13.91 1.62 -1.03
N ALA A 23 -14.97 1.52 -1.84
CA ALA A 23 -15.49 2.65 -2.61
C ALA A 23 -15.96 3.84 -1.75
N LYS A 24 -16.31 3.61 -0.49
CA LYS A 24 -16.75 4.67 0.43
C LYS A 24 -15.58 5.42 1.05
N GLU A 25 -14.36 4.91 0.91
CA GLU A 25 -13.16 5.48 1.52
C GLU A 25 -12.41 6.34 0.52
N GLN A 26 -11.85 7.44 1.00
CA GLN A 26 -10.86 8.19 0.25
C GLN A 26 -9.52 7.48 0.41
N LEU A 27 -9.00 6.91 -0.68
CA LEU A 27 -7.75 6.16 -0.65
C LEU A 27 -6.58 7.03 -1.05
N VAL A 28 -5.51 6.95 -0.29
CA VAL A 28 -4.26 7.68 -0.54
C VAL A 28 -3.08 6.74 -0.39
N ALA A 29 -1.98 7.06 -1.04
CA ALA A 29 -0.75 6.28 -0.95
C ALA A 29 0.48 7.14 -1.24
N PRO A 30 1.65 6.76 -0.72
CA PRO A 30 2.89 7.40 -1.15
C PRO A 30 3.19 7.04 -2.61
N HIS A 31 3.98 7.85 -3.29
CA HIS A 31 4.30 7.64 -4.71
C HIS A 31 4.93 6.27 -4.98
N LEU A 32 5.72 5.75 -4.05
CA LEU A 32 6.39 4.45 -4.22
C LEU A 32 5.40 3.28 -4.36
N MET A 33 4.15 3.45 -3.92
CA MET A 33 3.17 2.37 -3.97
C MET A 33 2.98 1.84 -5.40
N TRP A 34 2.90 2.72 -6.40
CA TRP A 34 2.71 2.30 -7.79
C TRP A 34 3.89 1.49 -8.32
N SER A 35 5.11 1.90 -7.99
CA SER A 35 6.31 1.15 -8.37
C SER A 35 6.36 -0.22 -7.70
N GLU A 36 6.04 -0.28 -6.43
CA GLU A 36 6.01 -1.56 -5.71
C GLU A 36 4.92 -2.48 -6.25
N ALA A 37 3.71 -1.96 -6.44
CA ALA A 37 2.59 -2.75 -6.94
C ALA A 37 2.86 -3.29 -8.35
N SER A 38 3.34 -2.45 -9.27
CA SER A 38 3.67 -2.89 -10.63
C SER A 38 4.79 -3.91 -10.63
N SER A 39 5.78 -3.75 -9.76
CA SER A 39 6.88 -4.70 -9.62
C SER A 39 6.40 -6.07 -9.15
N VAL A 40 5.50 -6.11 -8.17
CA VAL A 40 4.91 -7.37 -7.70
C VAL A 40 4.10 -8.05 -8.80
N LEU A 41 3.28 -7.30 -9.55
CA LEU A 41 2.51 -7.85 -10.67
C LEU A 41 3.42 -8.44 -11.75
N HIS A 42 4.49 -7.74 -12.08
CA HIS A 42 5.48 -8.20 -13.05
C HIS A 42 6.15 -9.49 -12.58
N GLU A 43 6.55 -9.55 -11.32
CA GLU A 43 7.19 -10.71 -10.73
C GLU A 43 6.26 -11.94 -10.72
N LEU A 44 4.99 -11.76 -10.39
CA LEU A 44 3.99 -12.84 -10.43
C LEU A 44 3.87 -13.43 -11.84
N ARG A 45 3.83 -12.58 -12.86
CA ARG A 45 3.82 -13.04 -14.26
C ARG A 45 5.13 -13.74 -14.63
N TRP A 46 6.26 -13.16 -14.25
CA TRP A 46 7.59 -13.74 -14.50
C TRP A 46 7.70 -15.14 -13.94
N ARG A 47 7.17 -15.37 -12.74
CA ARG A 47 7.15 -16.69 -12.09
C ARG A 47 6.02 -17.58 -12.61
N LYS A 48 5.24 -17.12 -13.57
CA LYS A 48 4.09 -17.84 -14.13
C LYS A 48 3.01 -18.18 -13.10
N GLU A 49 2.90 -17.39 -12.05
CA GLU A 49 1.86 -17.53 -11.03
C GLU A 49 0.55 -16.88 -11.48
N ILE A 50 0.61 -15.95 -12.43
CA ILE A 50 -0.56 -15.37 -13.11
C ILE A 50 -0.32 -15.38 -14.62
N SER A 51 -1.42 -15.38 -15.39
CA SER A 51 -1.34 -15.34 -16.85
C SER A 51 -0.91 -13.96 -17.36
N ASN A 52 -0.44 -13.90 -18.62
CA ASN A 52 -0.15 -12.64 -19.27
C ASN A 52 -1.39 -11.73 -19.34
N GLU A 53 -2.54 -12.32 -19.59
CA GLU A 53 -3.82 -11.61 -19.69
C GLU A 53 -4.22 -10.99 -18.35
N LEU A 54 -4.11 -11.75 -17.27
CA LEU A 54 -4.42 -11.24 -15.94
C LEU A 54 -3.44 -10.14 -15.53
N ALA A 55 -2.14 -10.33 -15.81
CA ALA A 55 -1.13 -9.32 -15.53
C ALA A 55 -1.42 -8.00 -16.25
N ALA A 56 -1.79 -8.07 -17.54
CA ALA A 56 -2.14 -6.88 -18.32
C ALA A 56 -3.40 -6.19 -17.77
N THR A 57 -4.41 -6.98 -17.41
CA THR A 57 -5.63 -6.46 -16.79
C THR A 57 -5.34 -5.78 -15.45
N ALA A 58 -4.55 -6.43 -14.61
CA ALA A 58 -4.18 -5.89 -13.30
C ALA A 58 -3.38 -4.58 -13.42
N LEU A 59 -2.45 -4.53 -14.37
CA LEU A 59 -1.67 -3.30 -14.61
C LEU A 59 -2.57 -2.15 -15.06
N ARG A 60 -3.55 -2.41 -15.93
CA ARG A 60 -4.53 -1.40 -16.34
C ARG A 60 -5.36 -0.93 -15.15
N ARG A 61 -5.84 -1.87 -14.31
CA ARG A 61 -6.58 -1.52 -13.10
C ARG A 61 -5.75 -0.66 -12.15
N LEU A 62 -4.46 -0.95 -12.04
CA LEU A 62 -3.55 -0.14 -11.22
C LEU A 62 -3.48 1.31 -11.73
N SER A 63 -3.37 1.49 -13.05
CA SER A 63 -3.30 2.83 -13.65
C SER A 63 -4.62 3.61 -13.53
N GLU A 64 -5.74 2.91 -13.44
CA GLU A 64 -7.08 3.49 -13.36
C GLU A 64 -7.59 3.60 -11.90
N ALA A 65 -6.84 3.08 -10.95
CA ALA A 65 -7.26 3.03 -9.55
C ALA A 65 -7.47 4.44 -8.97
N ASP A 66 -8.60 4.61 -8.28
CA ASP A 66 -8.92 5.89 -7.63
C ASP A 66 -8.19 5.98 -6.27
N ILE A 67 -6.89 6.17 -6.36
CA ILE A 67 -5.97 6.33 -5.22
C ILE A 67 -5.17 7.61 -5.48
N SER A 68 -5.22 8.54 -4.54
CA SER A 68 -4.49 9.80 -4.67
C SER A 68 -3.07 9.67 -4.15
N PRO A 69 -2.05 9.97 -4.97
CA PRO A 69 -0.68 10.05 -4.46
C PRO A 69 -0.54 11.26 -3.53
N ARG A 70 0.10 11.07 -2.40
CA ARG A 70 0.29 12.14 -1.41
C ARG A 70 1.76 12.17 -0.96
N ARG A 71 2.29 13.37 -0.90
CA ARG A 71 3.63 13.62 -0.39
C ARG A 71 3.64 14.86 0.48
N PRO A 72 3.10 14.76 1.71
CA PRO A 72 3.12 15.89 2.62
C PRO A 72 4.56 16.27 3.01
N LYS A 73 4.75 17.52 3.39
CA LYS A 73 6.04 18.00 3.88
C LYS A 73 6.48 17.17 5.08
N GLY A 74 7.72 16.75 5.10
CA GLY A 74 8.28 15.96 6.19
C GLY A 74 8.09 14.45 6.06
N LEU A 75 7.52 13.96 4.95
CA LEU A 75 7.29 12.52 4.76
C LEU A 75 8.58 11.71 4.89
N THR A 76 9.64 12.13 4.21
CA THR A 76 10.93 11.41 4.23
C THR A 76 11.53 11.38 5.62
N ASP A 77 11.52 12.53 6.31
CA ASP A 77 12.07 12.62 7.67
C ASP A 77 11.27 11.74 8.66
N GLU A 78 9.96 11.75 8.54
CA GLU A 78 9.10 10.92 9.41
C GLU A 78 9.32 9.43 9.14
N ALA A 79 9.43 9.03 7.87
CA ALA A 79 9.73 7.65 7.49
C ALA A 79 11.08 7.19 8.04
N TRP A 80 12.07 8.07 8.00
CA TRP A 80 13.39 7.81 8.57
C TRP A 80 13.29 7.54 10.08
N ARG A 81 12.63 8.40 10.82
CA ARG A 81 12.43 8.24 12.27
C ARG A 81 11.69 6.95 12.61
N ILE A 82 10.66 6.61 11.85
CA ILE A 82 9.90 5.38 12.07
C ILE A 82 10.78 4.15 11.81
N ALA A 83 11.54 4.14 10.73
CA ALA A 83 12.45 3.04 10.41
C ALA A 83 13.49 2.84 11.53
N ASP A 84 14.06 3.92 12.06
CA ASP A 84 14.96 3.85 13.20
C ASP A 84 14.29 3.25 14.43
N ARG A 85 13.09 3.73 14.76
CA ARG A 85 12.33 3.26 15.92
C ARG A 85 11.97 1.78 15.83
N LEU A 86 11.64 1.30 14.62
CA LEU A 86 11.25 -0.09 14.42
C LEU A 86 12.42 -1.02 14.09
N GLY A 87 13.63 -0.45 13.98
CA GLY A 87 14.83 -1.23 13.67
C GLY A 87 14.86 -1.74 12.23
N TRP A 88 14.28 -1.01 11.29
CA TRP A 88 14.23 -1.39 9.87
C TRP A 88 15.40 -0.79 9.11
N ALA A 89 16.07 -1.64 8.32
CA ALA A 89 17.18 -1.19 7.47
C ALA A 89 16.73 -0.31 6.31
N LYS A 90 15.53 -0.57 5.76
CA LYS A 90 14.97 0.18 4.64
C LYS A 90 13.80 1.03 5.11
N THR A 91 13.56 2.13 4.39
CA THR A 91 12.51 3.08 4.74
C THR A 91 11.22 2.92 3.93
N TYR A 92 11.16 2.00 2.97
CA TYR A 92 10.00 1.90 2.06
C TYR A 92 8.69 1.62 2.80
N ASP A 93 8.66 0.60 3.65
CA ASP A 93 7.46 0.29 4.43
C ASP A 93 7.14 1.39 5.44
N ALA A 94 8.16 2.03 5.95
CA ALA A 94 8.00 3.16 6.87
C ALA A 94 7.31 4.37 6.22
N GLU A 95 7.41 4.54 4.89
CA GLU A 95 6.72 5.63 4.21
C GLU A 95 5.19 5.50 4.29
N TYR A 96 4.66 4.28 4.25
CA TYR A 96 3.22 4.07 4.44
C TYR A 96 2.78 4.47 5.84
N LEU A 97 3.54 4.08 6.85
CA LEU A 97 3.27 4.44 8.24
C LEU A 97 3.40 5.96 8.46
N ALA A 98 4.44 6.55 7.88
CA ALA A 98 4.67 8.00 7.95
C ALA A 98 3.52 8.79 7.32
N LEU A 99 3.05 8.34 6.16
CA LEU A 99 1.94 9.00 5.48
C LEU A 99 0.67 8.95 6.33
N ALA A 100 0.34 7.78 6.88
CA ALA A 100 -0.82 7.62 7.74
C ALA A 100 -0.72 8.52 8.97
N ARG A 101 0.46 8.58 9.58
CA ARG A 101 0.68 9.41 10.77
C ARG A 101 0.53 10.91 10.46
N LEU A 102 1.14 11.37 9.38
CA LEU A 102 1.08 12.79 8.99
C LEU A 102 -0.32 13.22 8.57
N LEU A 103 -1.07 12.33 7.93
CA LEU A 103 -2.45 12.58 7.52
C LEU A 103 -3.48 12.27 8.61
N ARG A 104 -3.04 11.73 9.75
CA ARG A 104 -3.90 11.35 10.88
C ARG A 104 -5.01 10.39 10.48
N CYS A 105 -4.64 9.35 9.76
CA CYS A 105 -5.56 8.30 9.34
C CYS A 105 -4.91 6.94 9.57
N GLN A 106 -5.67 5.89 9.27
CA GLN A 106 -5.19 4.51 9.43
C GLN A 106 -4.50 4.03 8.14
N LEU A 107 -3.66 3.03 8.29
CA LEU A 107 -3.07 2.27 7.20
C LEU A 107 -3.82 0.95 7.05
N LEU A 108 -4.24 0.64 5.83
CA LEU A 108 -4.81 -0.64 5.46
C LEU A 108 -3.74 -1.49 4.78
N THR A 109 -3.48 -2.68 5.31
CA THR A 109 -2.48 -3.60 4.76
C THR A 109 -2.92 -5.06 4.95
N THR A 110 -2.44 -5.94 4.06
CA THR A 110 -2.54 -7.39 4.23
C THR A 110 -1.22 -7.99 4.73
N ASP A 111 -0.18 -7.18 4.86
CA ASP A 111 1.14 -7.62 5.31
C ASP A 111 1.17 -7.72 6.83
N ALA A 112 1.32 -8.95 7.37
CA ALA A 112 1.33 -9.19 8.80
C ALA A 112 2.51 -8.51 9.51
N LYS A 113 3.69 -8.47 8.87
CA LYS A 113 4.87 -7.81 9.44
C LYS A 113 4.63 -6.31 9.60
N LEU A 114 4.11 -5.68 8.56
CA LEU A 114 3.80 -4.26 8.57
C LEU A 114 2.72 -3.95 9.61
N LYS A 115 1.68 -4.79 9.69
CA LYS A 115 0.62 -4.64 10.69
C LYS A 115 1.18 -4.75 12.10
N ASN A 116 1.93 -5.81 12.39
CA ASN A 116 2.43 -6.07 13.75
C ASN A 116 3.40 -5.00 14.24
N ALA A 117 4.32 -4.56 13.40
CA ALA A 117 5.27 -3.51 13.75
C ALA A 117 4.62 -2.13 13.72
N GLY A 118 3.78 -1.89 12.71
CA GLY A 118 3.20 -0.57 12.45
C GLY A 118 2.23 -0.10 13.51
N THR A 119 1.53 -1.00 14.20
CA THR A 119 0.58 -0.63 15.27
C THR A 119 1.23 0.09 16.44
N ARG A 120 2.55 0.01 16.57
CA ARG A 120 3.29 0.78 17.59
C ARG A 120 3.39 2.26 17.24
N VAL A 121 3.08 2.63 16.01
CA VAL A 121 3.33 3.97 15.46
C VAL A 121 2.03 4.66 15.08
N VAL A 122 1.11 3.91 14.45
CA VAL A 122 -0.13 4.44 13.89
C VAL A 122 -1.20 3.34 13.90
N GLY A 123 -2.46 3.68 13.74
CA GLY A 123 -3.52 2.69 13.56
C GLY A 123 -3.33 1.93 12.26
N VAL A 124 -3.18 0.60 12.36
CA VAL A 124 -3.03 -0.28 11.20
C VAL A 124 -4.13 -1.33 11.25
N ILE A 125 -4.85 -1.48 10.15
CA ILE A 125 -5.96 -2.43 10.05
C ILE A 125 -5.76 -3.37 8.86
N GLY A 126 -6.33 -4.58 8.98
CA GLY A 126 -6.44 -5.51 7.87
C GLY A 126 -7.80 -5.36 7.18
N PRO A 127 -7.98 -5.98 5.99
CA PRO A 127 -9.23 -5.86 5.23
C PRO A 127 -10.48 -6.33 5.98
N THR A 128 -10.33 -7.26 6.92
CA THR A 128 -11.46 -7.80 7.70
C THR A 128 -11.89 -6.87 8.85
N GLU A 129 -11.14 -5.82 9.11
CA GLU A 129 -11.40 -4.88 10.20
C GLU A 129 -12.12 -3.61 9.75
N LEU A 130 -12.45 -3.54 8.46
CA LEU A 130 -13.16 -2.40 7.89
C LEU A 130 -14.64 -2.38 8.27
#